data_e9591f3245fec99479d2b203fb47b34a
#
_entry.id   e9591f3245fec99479d2b203fb47b34a
#
_cell.length_a   1.000
_cell.length_b   1.000
_cell.length_c   1.000
_cell.angle_alpha   90.00
_cell.angle_beta   90.00
_cell.angle_gamma   90.00
#
_symmetry.space_group_name_H-M   'P 1'
#
loop_
_entity.id
_entity.type
_entity.pdbx_description
1 polymer ?
#
loop_
_entity_poly.entity_id
_entity_poly.type
_entity_poly.pdbx_seq_one_letter_code
_entity_poly.pdbx_strand_id
1 'polypeptide(L)'
;MPTFRMRDGSGSIRLKHVIEDTDRHGNVRIYLRRPGHLKVRLRSQPGTEDFLAEYRAAMMGATPRAPAGPLERRGSKGSFKWLCEQYYVSAEYQRLSARTKYVRRGILDRICEKNGSKPYALMEPRHVRRMRDEMADRPEAANGFVKALRQVYAFAVEYELAQRNPARDVPYLKAKGDGFHSWTMEEVRQFEDHHPIGSKP
;
A
#
# COMPACT_ATOMS: atom_id res chain seq x y z
N MET A 1 27.35 -22.74 -18.27
CA MET A 1 26.47 -23.24 -17.20
C MET A 1 26.88 -22.54 -15.93
N PRO A 2 26.00 -21.79 -15.28
CA PRO A 2 26.33 -21.09 -14.04
C PRO A 2 26.58 -22.08 -12.91
N THR A 3 27.56 -21.74 -12.09
CA THR A 3 27.97 -22.53 -10.92
C THR A 3 27.59 -21.75 -9.67
N PHE A 4 26.77 -22.32 -8.80
CA PHE A 4 26.30 -21.68 -7.58
C PHE A 4 27.02 -22.27 -6.35
N ARG A 5 27.54 -21.42 -5.48
CA ARG A 5 28.14 -21.83 -4.21
C ARG A 5 27.03 -22.03 -3.18
N MET A 6 27.02 -23.20 -2.53
CA MET A 6 26.05 -23.50 -1.48
C MET A 6 26.36 -22.70 -0.22
N ARG A 7 25.31 -22.17 0.42
CA ARG A 7 25.46 -21.35 1.65
C ARG A 7 25.73 -22.16 2.90
N ASP A 8 25.38 -23.44 2.88
CA ASP A 8 25.64 -24.41 3.96
C ASP A 8 27.10 -24.93 3.99
N GLY A 9 27.96 -24.44 3.07
CA GLY A 9 29.35 -24.87 2.97
C GLY A 9 29.55 -26.19 2.26
N SER A 10 28.53 -26.87 1.73
CA SER A 10 28.61 -28.17 1.07
C SER A 10 29.26 -28.14 -0.32
N GLY A 11 29.75 -26.98 -0.78
CA GLY A 11 30.46 -26.85 -2.04
C GLY A 11 29.77 -26.04 -3.11
N SER A 12 30.10 -26.32 -4.39
CA SER A 12 29.52 -25.62 -5.55
C SER A 12 28.74 -26.60 -6.41
N ILE A 13 27.51 -26.20 -6.80
CA ILE A 13 26.63 -27.01 -7.66
C ILE A 13 26.53 -26.37 -9.04
N ARG A 14 26.70 -27.17 -10.07
CA ARG A 14 26.49 -26.78 -11.46
C ARG A 14 25.12 -27.29 -11.91
N LEU A 15 24.21 -26.36 -12.26
CA LEU A 15 22.85 -26.67 -12.63
C LEU A 15 22.67 -26.59 -14.15
N LYS A 16 22.06 -27.64 -14.75
CA LYS A 16 21.76 -27.71 -16.18
C LYS A 16 20.58 -26.78 -16.51
N HIS A 17 20.61 -26.20 -17.71
CA HIS A 17 19.51 -25.34 -18.25
C HIS A 17 19.23 -24.07 -17.44
N VAL A 18 20.10 -23.69 -16.52
CA VAL A 18 19.98 -22.43 -15.80
C VAL A 18 20.73 -21.36 -16.57
N ILE A 19 20.07 -20.20 -16.73
CA ILE A 19 20.63 -19.00 -17.36
C ILE A 19 20.44 -17.81 -16.42
N GLU A 20 21.43 -16.93 -16.41
CA GLU A 20 21.35 -15.62 -15.75
C GLU A 20 21.02 -14.58 -16.81
N ASP A 21 20.13 -13.68 -16.47
CA ASP A 21 19.66 -12.58 -17.31
C ASP A 21 19.68 -11.30 -16.48
N THR A 22 20.23 -10.23 -17.02
CA THR A 22 20.32 -8.95 -16.31
C THR A 22 19.31 -7.98 -16.89
N ASP A 23 18.46 -7.40 -16.04
CA ASP A 23 17.49 -6.42 -16.49
C ASP A 23 18.15 -5.05 -16.74
N ARG A 24 17.40 -4.13 -17.35
CA ARG A 24 17.84 -2.76 -17.68
C ARG A 24 18.28 -1.94 -16.45
N HIS A 25 18.01 -2.42 -15.24
CA HIS A 25 18.40 -1.77 -13.97
C HIS A 25 19.57 -2.47 -13.29
N GLY A 26 20.23 -3.45 -13.96
CA GLY A 26 21.36 -4.18 -13.42
C GLY A 26 21.00 -5.34 -12.48
N ASN A 27 19.72 -5.65 -12.30
CA ASN A 27 19.32 -6.77 -11.43
C ASN A 27 19.49 -8.10 -12.16
N VAL A 28 20.25 -9.02 -11.57
CA VAL A 28 20.42 -10.38 -12.07
C VAL A 28 19.18 -11.22 -11.77
N ARG A 29 18.64 -11.89 -12.79
CA ARG A 29 17.52 -12.79 -12.70
C ARG A 29 17.89 -14.17 -13.21
N ILE A 30 17.51 -15.20 -12.50
CA ILE A 30 17.85 -16.59 -12.83
C ILE A 30 16.64 -17.30 -13.40
N TYR A 31 16.85 -18.02 -14.49
CA TYR A 31 15.79 -18.74 -15.19
C TYR A 31 16.22 -20.18 -15.53
N LEU A 32 15.27 -21.10 -15.49
CA LEU A 32 15.38 -22.41 -16.13
C LEU A 32 14.87 -22.31 -17.57
N ARG A 33 15.69 -22.70 -18.55
CA ARG A 33 15.32 -22.73 -19.97
C ARG A 33 15.67 -24.09 -20.57
N ARG A 34 14.66 -24.92 -20.80
CA ARG A 34 14.80 -26.21 -21.49
C ARG A 34 14.23 -26.13 -22.90
N PRO A 35 14.82 -26.83 -23.89
CA PRO A 35 14.22 -26.96 -25.22
C PRO A 35 12.81 -27.53 -25.12
N GLY A 36 11.84 -26.95 -25.82
CA GLY A 36 10.45 -27.40 -25.84
C GLY A 36 9.62 -27.04 -24.59
N HIS A 37 10.17 -26.33 -23.62
CA HIS A 37 9.47 -25.88 -22.42
C HIS A 37 9.50 -24.37 -22.24
N LEU A 38 8.51 -23.83 -21.54
CA LEU A 38 8.47 -22.42 -21.20
C LEU A 38 9.64 -22.02 -20.28
N LYS A 39 10.17 -20.82 -20.49
CA LYS A 39 11.20 -20.22 -19.62
C LYS A 39 10.61 -19.98 -18.23
N VAL A 40 11.16 -20.61 -17.21
CA VAL A 40 10.68 -20.54 -15.80
C VAL A 40 11.65 -19.70 -14.98
N ARG A 41 11.17 -18.68 -14.28
CA ARG A 41 12.01 -17.87 -13.38
C ARG A 41 12.18 -18.57 -12.04
N LEU A 42 13.44 -18.75 -11.61
CA LEU A 42 13.80 -19.19 -10.27
C LEU A 42 13.98 -17.93 -9.40
N ARG A 43 13.29 -17.86 -8.29
CA ARG A 43 13.17 -16.64 -7.48
C ARG A 43 13.86 -16.74 -6.13
N SER A 44 14.01 -17.96 -5.62
CA SER A 44 14.73 -18.23 -4.39
C SER A 44 16.20 -17.83 -4.53
N GLN A 45 16.85 -17.53 -3.43
CA GLN A 45 18.23 -17.07 -3.45
C GLN A 45 19.16 -18.21 -3.87
N PRO A 46 20.05 -18.01 -4.87
CA PRO A 46 20.98 -19.03 -5.33
C PRO A 46 21.82 -19.60 -4.18
N GLY A 47 22.01 -20.92 -4.20
CA GLY A 47 22.79 -21.63 -3.19
C GLY A 47 22.03 -21.95 -1.90
N THR A 48 20.71 -21.74 -1.86
CA THR A 48 19.85 -22.19 -0.75
C THR A 48 19.12 -23.48 -1.10
N GLU A 49 18.66 -24.20 -0.08
CA GLU A 49 17.83 -25.42 -0.25
C GLU A 49 16.53 -25.10 -1.02
N ASP A 50 15.89 -23.97 -0.71
CA ASP A 50 14.70 -23.49 -1.41
C ASP A 50 14.93 -23.29 -2.91
N PHE A 51 16.10 -22.76 -3.28
CA PHE A 51 16.49 -22.62 -4.68
C PHE A 51 16.63 -23.97 -5.39
N LEU A 52 17.19 -24.97 -4.71
CA LEU A 52 17.29 -26.33 -5.24
C LEU A 52 15.94 -27.02 -5.35
N ALA A 53 15.06 -26.81 -4.38
CA ALA A 53 13.69 -27.31 -4.41
C ALA A 53 12.92 -26.70 -5.59
N GLU A 54 13.02 -25.37 -5.78
CA GLU A 54 12.41 -24.66 -6.90
C GLU A 54 12.96 -25.13 -8.25
N TYR A 55 14.28 -25.34 -8.35
CA TYR A 55 14.92 -25.89 -9.55
C TYR A 55 14.41 -27.31 -9.86
N ARG A 56 14.35 -28.21 -8.85
CA ARG A 56 13.86 -29.59 -9.01
C ARG A 56 12.43 -29.60 -9.47
N ALA A 57 11.55 -28.78 -8.85
CA ALA A 57 10.15 -28.64 -9.23
C ALA A 57 10.00 -28.17 -10.69
N ALA A 58 10.77 -27.15 -11.07
CA ALA A 58 10.78 -26.63 -12.44
C ALA A 58 11.31 -27.66 -13.45
N MET A 59 12.29 -28.48 -13.07
CA MET A 59 12.79 -29.58 -13.90
C MET A 59 11.76 -30.69 -14.09
N MET A 60 10.89 -30.96 -13.13
CA MET A 60 9.79 -31.92 -13.24
C MET A 60 8.58 -31.38 -14.01
N GLY A 61 8.66 -30.13 -14.53
CA GLY A 61 7.56 -29.51 -15.25
C GLY A 61 6.50 -28.89 -14.36
N ALA A 62 6.67 -28.96 -13.04
CA ALA A 62 5.91 -28.11 -12.14
C ALA A 62 6.35 -26.68 -12.39
N THR A 63 5.46 -25.83 -12.91
CA THR A 63 5.70 -24.39 -12.88
C THR A 63 5.85 -24.01 -11.42
N PRO A 64 7.01 -23.46 -10.99
CA PRO A 64 7.12 -22.94 -9.63
C PRO A 64 5.92 -22.01 -9.44
N ARG A 65 5.15 -22.24 -8.40
CA ARG A 65 4.03 -21.37 -8.06
C ARG A 65 4.59 -19.96 -8.05
N ALA A 66 4.14 -19.14 -9.01
CA ALA A 66 4.52 -17.73 -9.02
C ALA A 66 4.33 -17.24 -7.59
N PRO A 67 5.27 -16.50 -6.99
CA PRO A 67 4.97 -15.87 -5.72
C PRO A 67 3.65 -15.19 -5.95
N ALA A 68 2.76 -15.40 -5.05
CA ALA A 68 1.39 -14.98 -5.11
C ALA A 68 1.26 -13.72 -5.95
N GLY A 69 0.62 -13.88 -7.08
CA GLY A 69 0.35 -12.78 -8.00
C GLY A 69 -0.49 -11.72 -7.30
N PRO A 70 -1.04 -10.74 -8.02
CA PRO A 70 -1.93 -9.73 -7.44
C PRO A 70 -3.05 -10.29 -6.54
N LEU A 71 -3.42 -11.57 -6.70
CA LEU A 71 -4.42 -12.27 -5.88
C LEU A 71 -3.95 -12.59 -4.45
N GLU A 72 -2.67 -12.92 -4.22
CA GLU A 72 -2.15 -13.13 -2.85
C GLU A 72 -1.81 -11.81 -2.14
N ARG A 73 -1.72 -10.71 -2.90
CA ARG A 73 -1.66 -9.36 -2.35
C ARG A 73 -3.03 -8.82 -1.96
N ARG A 74 -4.12 -9.49 -2.36
CA ARG A 74 -5.47 -9.11 -1.94
C ARG A 74 -5.68 -9.45 -0.47
N GLY A 75 -6.44 -8.60 0.21
CA GLY A 75 -6.86 -8.86 1.58
C GLY A 75 -7.73 -10.11 1.65
N SER A 76 -7.53 -10.96 2.66
CA SER A 76 -8.45 -12.06 2.95
C SER A 76 -9.83 -11.49 3.31
N LYS A 77 -10.91 -12.14 2.87
CA LYS A 77 -12.29 -11.72 3.18
C LYS A 77 -12.44 -11.50 4.70
N GLY A 78 -12.99 -10.36 5.09
CA GLY A 78 -13.13 -9.98 6.51
C GLY A 78 -11.96 -9.16 7.07
N SER A 79 -10.84 -9.04 6.36
CA SER A 79 -9.71 -8.20 6.77
C SER A 79 -9.94 -6.72 6.40
N PHE A 80 -9.28 -5.81 7.11
CA PHE A 80 -9.35 -4.38 6.81
C PHE A 80 -8.84 -4.05 5.40
N LYS A 81 -7.81 -4.73 4.94
CA LYS A 81 -7.30 -4.58 3.58
C LYS A 81 -8.35 -4.96 2.54
N TRP A 82 -9.04 -6.07 2.74
CA TRP A 82 -10.14 -6.47 1.87
C TRP A 82 -11.25 -5.40 1.82
N LEU A 83 -11.64 -4.84 2.97
CA LEU A 83 -12.62 -3.76 3.03
C LEU A 83 -12.17 -2.53 2.22
N CYS A 84 -10.91 -2.12 2.33
CA CYS A 84 -10.35 -1.03 1.53
C CYS A 84 -10.40 -1.33 0.02
N GLU A 85 -10.10 -2.56 -0.38
CA GLU A 85 -10.17 -2.99 -1.78
C GLU A 85 -11.60 -2.92 -2.32
N GLN A 86 -12.62 -3.35 -1.52
CA GLN A 86 -14.03 -3.19 -1.90
C GLN A 86 -14.40 -1.71 -2.04
N TYR A 87 -13.97 -0.88 -1.09
CA TYR A 87 -14.20 0.56 -1.14
C TYR A 87 -13.59 1.21 -2.38
N TYR A 88 -12.36 0.83 -2.79
CA TYR A 88 -11.70 1.41 -3.95
C TYR A 88 -12.40 1.13 -5.29
N VAL A 89 -13.19 0.07 -5.39
CA VAL A 89 -13.99 -0.24 -6.59
C VAL A 89 -15.41 0.29 -6.51
N SER A 90 -15.84 0.85 -5.37
CA SER A 90 -17.19 1.38 -5.18
C SER A 90 -17.45 2.64 -6.01
N ALA A 91 -18.72 2.90 -6.33
CA ALA A 91 -19.15 4.07 -7.07
C ALA A 91 -18.82 5.37 -6.32
N GLU A 92 -18.94 5.38 -4.98
CA GLU A 92 -18.64 6.53 -4.12
C GLU A 92 -17.17 6.92 -4.22
N TYR A 93 -16.26 5.94 -4.20
CA TYR A 93 -14.85 6.20 -4.36
C TYR A 93 -14.51 6.64 -5.79
N GLN A 94 -15.12 6.00 -6.80
CA GLN A 94 -14.83 6.29 -8.20
C GLN A 94 -15.30 7.69 -8.65
N ARG A 95 -16.28 8.28 -7.99
CA ARG A 95 -16.75 9.67 -8.24
C ARG A 95 -15.83 10.74 -7.65
N LEU A 96 -14.89 10.38 -6.79
CA LEU A 96 -13.96 11.34 -6.19
C LEU A 96 -12.98 11.91 -7.23
N SER A 97 -12.54 13.15 -7.01
CA SER A 97 -11.46 13.74 -7.82
C SER A 97 -10.17 12.92 -7.73
N ALA A 98 -9.34 12.97 -8.76
CA ALA A 98 -8.06 12.25 -8.80
C ALA A 98 -7.18 12.59 -7.58
N ARG A 99 -7.12 13.85 -7.17
CA ARG A 99 -6.37 14.29 -5.99
C ARG A 99 -6.91 13.68 -4.70
N THR A 100 -8.22 13.65 -4.52
CA THR A 100 -8.86 13.06 -3.33
C THR A 100 -8.62 11.55 -3.28
N LYS A 101 -8.75 10.85 -4.42
CA LYS A 101 -8.41 9.42 -4.52
C LYS A 101 -6.98 9.14 -4.10
N TYR A 102 -6.03 9.90 -4.65
CA TYR A 102 -4.60 9.76 -4.35
C TYR A 102 -4.32 9.91 -2.85
N VAL A 103 -4.78 11.01 -2.25
CA VAL A 103 -4.54 11.29 -0.82
C VAL A 103 -5.21 10.23 0.06
N ARG A 104 -6.50 9.92 -0.19
CA ARG A 104 -7.25 8.96 0.61
C ARG A 104 -6.65 7.56 0.52
N ARG A 105 -6.30 7.13 -0.68
CA ARG A 105 -5.64 5.84 -0.90
C ARG A 105 -4.31 5.77 -0.17
N GLY A 106 -3.46 6.78 -0.27
CA GLY A 106 -2.18 6.81 0.44
C GLY A 106 -2.31 6.75 1.97
N ILE A 107 -3.41 7.27 2.55
CA ILE A 107 -3.69 7.12 3.98
C ILE A 107 -4.10 5.68 4.29
N LEU A 108 -5.06 5.13 3.55
CA LEU A 108 -5.60 3.79 3.79
C LEU A 108 -4.57 2.69 3.55
N ASP A 109 -3.73 2.82 2.51
CA ASP A 109 -2.67 1.87 2.21
C ASP A 109 -1.64 1.80 3.35
N ARG A 110 -1.26 2.94 3.96
CA ARG A 110 -0.38 2.96 5.16
C ARG A 110 -1.03 2.30 6.39
N ILE A 111 -2.35 2.39 6.54
CA ILE A 111 -3.05 1.65 7.58
C ILE A 111 -3.02 0.16 7.28
N CYS A 112 -3.20 -0.22 6.03
CA CYS A 112 -3.16 -1.61 5.58
C CYS A 112 -1.78 -2.25 5.77
N GLU A 113 -0.69 -1.53 5.63
CA GLU A 113 0.67 -2.03 5.89
C GLU A 113 0.81 -2.56 7.32
N LYS A 114 0.24 -1.85 8.31
CA LYS A 114 0.34 -2.20 9.74
C LYS A 114 -0.81 -3.08 10.24
N ASN A 115 -2.01 -2.86 9.73
CA ASN A 115 -3.24 -3.43 10.28
C ASN A 115 -4.12 -4.12 9.22
N GLY A 116 -3.65 -4.25 7.99
CA GLY A 116 -4.47 -4.73 6.87
C GLY A 116 -5.00 -6.16 7.04
N SER A 117 -4.26 -7.04 7.72
CA SER A 117 -4.67 -8.42 7.98
C SER A 117 -5.69 -8.56 9.11
N LYS A 118 -5.88 -7.50 9.94
CA LYS A 118 -6.79 -7.55 11.08
C LYS A 118 -8.25 -7.50 10.63
N PRO A 119 -9.17 -8.18 11.34
CA PRO A 119 -10.59 -8.13 11.04
C PRO A 119 -11.16 -6.71 11.19
N TYR A 120 -11.76 -6.17 10.14
CA TYR A 120 -12.35 -4.82 10.19
C TYR A 120 -13.54 -4.74 11.15
N ALA A 121 -14.27 -5.85 11.31
CA ALA A 121 -15.42 -5.92 12.22
C ALA A 121 -15.06 -5.70 13.70
N LEU A 122 -13.81 -5.97 14.08
CA LEU A 122 -13.30 -5.77 15.43
C LEU A 122 -12.73 -4.37 15.67
N MET A 123 -12.79 -3.49 14.68
CA MET A 123 -12.36 -2.11 14.86
C MET A 123 -13.32 -1.37 15.77
N GLU A 124 -12.80 -0.78 16.84
CA GLU A 124 -13.55 -0.01 17.82
C GLU A 124 -13.09 1.46 17.88
N PRO A 125 -13.92 2.39 18.41
CA PRO A 125 -13.55 3.80 18.53
C PRO A 125 -12.24 4.01 19.30
N ARG A 126 -11.96 3.17 20.30
CA ARG A 126 -10.70 3.23 21.07
C ARG A 126 -9.46 2.99 20.20
N HIS A 127 -9.56 2.07 19.23
CA HIS A 127 -8.47 1.78 18.30
C HIS A 127 -8.22 2.97 17.37
N VAL A 128 -9.29 3.60 16.86
CA VAL A 128 -9.20 4.79 16.03
C VAL A 128 -8.58 5.96 16.79
N ARG A 129 -9.01 6.21 18.04
CA ARG A 129 -8.44 7.25 18.90
C ARG A 129 -6.94 7.02 19.12
N ARG A 130 -6.54 5.82 19.51
CA ARG A 130 -5.13 5.49 19.71
C ARG A 130 -4.28 5.77 18.48
N MET A 131 -4.71 5.30 17.31
CA MET A 131 -3.98 5.54 16.06
C MET A 131 -3.94 7.02 15.66
N ARG A 132 -5.00 7.79 15.96
CA ARG A 132 -5.02 9.25 15.80
C ARG A 132 -4.01 9.92 16.73
N ASP A 133 -3.97 9.52 18.00
CA ASP A 133 -3.13 10.12 19.03
C ASP A 133 -1.65 9.81 18.80
N GLU A 134 -1.32 8.70 18.16
CA GLU A 134 0.04 8.39 17.67
C GLU A 134 0.56 9.44 16.64
N MET A 135 -0.34 10.27 16.09
CA MET A 135 -0.03 11.35 15.15
C MET A 135 -0.33 12.74 15.72
N ALA A 136 -0.36 12.89 17.04
CA ALA A 136 -0.74 14.14 17.71
C ALA A 136 0.20 15.32 17.42
N ASP A 137 1.44 15.02 17.01
CA ASP A 137 2.44 16.01 16.53
C ASP A 137 2.02 16.65 15.20
N ARG A 138 1.15 15.99 14.42
CA ARG A 138 0.66 16.42 13.10
C ARG A 138 -0.86 16.36 13.04
N PRO A 139 -1.58 17.32 13.66
CA PRO A 139 -3.04 17.30 13.78
C PRO A 139 -3.78 17.17 12.46
N GLU A 140 -3.30 17.83 11.40
CA GLU A 140 -3.92 17.74 10.08
C GLU A 140 -3.82 16.33 9.47
N ALA A 141 -2.68 15.66 9.65
CA ALA A 141 -2.50 14.28 9.21
C ALA A 141 -3.40 13.32 10.03
N ALA A 142 -3.47 13.52 11.35
CA ALA A 142 -4.34 12.78 12.25
C ALA A 142 -5.82 12.95 11.88
N ASN A 143 -6.23 14.17 11.56
CA ASN A 143 -7.60 14.47 11.13
C ASN A 143 -7.91 13.86 9.75
N GLY A 144 -6.95 13.92 8.82
CA GLY A 144 -7.04 13.26 7.53
C GLY A 144 -7.21 11.74 7.65
N PHE A 145 -6.48 11.12 8.59
CA PHE A 145 -6.61 9.71 8.93
C PHE A 145 -8.03 9.37 9.43
N VAL A 146 -8.56 10.12 10.39
CA VAL A 146 -9.93 9.91 10.90
C VAL A 146 -10.96 10.10 9.77
N LYS A 147 -10.80 11.12 8.91
CA LYS A 147 -11.67 11.35 7.75
C LYS A 147 -11.67 10.15 6.81
N ALA A 148 -10.50 9.59 6.49
CA ALA A 148 -10.37 8.45 5.60
C ALA A 148 -11.08 7.20 6.18
N LEU A 149 -10.87 6.90 7.47
CA LEU A 149 -11.56 5.80 8.15
C LEU A 149 -13.07 5.98 8.21
N ARG A 150 -13.55 7.21 8.50
CA ARG A 150 -15.00 7.50 8.48
C ARG A 150 -15.64 7.14 7.14
N GLN A 151 -14.98 7.44 6.03
CA GLN A 151 -15.53 7.18 4.70
C GLN A 151 -15.54 5.67 4.37
N VAL A 152 -14.47 4.95 4.68
CA VAL A 152 -14.43 3.50 4.46
C VAL A 152 -15.47 2.78 5.29
N TYR A 153 -15.64 3.17 6.56
CA TYR A 153 -16.66 2.55 7.40
C TYR A 153 -18.08 3.04 7.13
N ALA A 154 -18.27 4.25 6.57
CA ALA A 154 -19.57 4.67 6.05
C ALA A 154 -19.99 3.75 4.89
N PHE A 155 -19.09 3.53 3.94
CA PHE A 155 -19.29 2.54 2.87
C PHE A 155 -19.59 1.15 3.45
N ALA A 156 -18.81 0.69 4.45
CA ALA A 156 -19.03 -0.63 5.03
C ALA A 156 -20.41 -0.78 5.68
N VAL A 157 -20.94 0.27 6.30
CA VAL A 157 -22.28 0.28 6.91
C VAL A 157 -23.36 0.32 5.82
N GLU A 158 -23.18 1.14 4.80
CA GLU A 158 -24.13 1.27 3.68
C GLU A 158 -24.30 -0.05 2.90
N TYR A 159 -23.20 -0.79 2.74
CA TYR A 159 -23.22 -2.11 2.07
C TYR A 159 -23.34 -3.29 3.05
N GLU A 160 -23.83 -3.05 4.25
CA GLU A 160 -24.11 -4.07 5.29
C GLU A 160 -22.90 -4.97 5.65
N LEU A 161 -21.68 -4.50 5.35
CA LEU A 161 -20.43 -5.19 5.70
C LEU A 161 -20.07 -4.97 7.17
N ALA A 162 -20.51 -3.85 7.77
CA ALA A 162 -20.29 -3.52 9.18
C ALA A 162 -21.55 -2.97 9.82
N GLN A 163 -21.78 -3.31 11.08
CA GLN A 163 -22.97 -2.81 11.82
C GLN A 163 -22.84 -1.34 12.23
N ARG A 164 -21.60 -0.84 12.41
CA ARG A 164 -21.35 0.52 12.89
C ARG A 164 -20.05 1.09 12.31
N ASN A 165 -19.98 2.41 12.31
CA ASN A 165 -18.77 3.13 11.92
C ASN A 165 -17.94 3.52 13.16
N PRO A 166 -16.81 2.87 13.45
CA PRO A 166 -16.02 3.12 14.66
C PRO A 166 -15.32 4.48 14.67
N ALA A 167 -15.22 5.13 13.51
CA ALA A 167 -14.58 6.44 13.39
C ALA A 167 -15.59 7.60 13.46
N ARG A 168 -16.91 7.32 13.46
CA ARG A 168 -17.96 8.34 13.38
C ARG A 168 -17.84 9.39 14.48
N ASP A 169 -17.71 8.94 15.74
CA ASP A 169 -17.74 9.79 16.92
C ASP A 169 -16.35 10.09 17.48
N VAL A 170 -15.29 9.81 16.73
CA VAL A 170 -13.93 10.16 17.11
C VAL A 170 -13.68 11.63 16.78
N PRO A 171 -13.46 12.51 17.76
CA PRO A 171 -13.25 13.93 17.51
C PRO A 171 -11.92 14.17 16.76
N TYR A 172 -11.87 15.26 16.04
CA TYR A 172 -10.63 15.75 15.44
C TYR A 172 -9.72 16.38 16.50
N LEU A 173 -8.42 16.34 16.25
CA LEU A 173 -7.46 17.12 17.02
C LEU A 173 -7.57 18.59 16.58
N LYS A 174 -7.55 19.49 17.57
CA LYS A 174 -7.45 20.93 17.29
C LYS A 174 -6.03 21.24 16.80
N ALA A 175 -5.91 22.01 15.73
CA ALA A 175 -4.62 22.56 15.35
C ALA A 175 -4.13 23.52 16.43
N LYS A 176 -2.82 23.52 16.69
CA LYS A 176 -2.20 24.55 17.52
C LYS A 176 -2.03 25.80 16.69
N GLY A 177 -2.67 26.88 17.06
CA GLY A 177 -2.55 28.18 16.40
C GLY A 177 -3.88 28.92 16.31
N ASP A 178 -3.80 30.20 16.06
CA ASP A 178 -4.95 31.11 16.01
C ASP A 178 -5.68 31.07 14.65
N GLY A 179 -5.37 30.08 13.80
CA GLY A 179 -5.92 29.98 12.46
C GLY A 179 -5.10 30.74 11.41
N PHE A 180 -5.76 31.11 10.32
CA PHE A 180 -5.15 31.97 9.32
C PHE A 180 -5.10 33.38 9.85
N HIS A 181 -3.99 34.11 9.56
CA HIS A 181 -3.88 35.51 9.81
C HIS A 181 -5.02 36.27 9.09
N SER A 182 -5.81 37.03 9.84
CA SER A 182 -6.80 37.96 9.25
C SER A 182 -6.12 39.22 8.83
N TRP A 183 -6.28 39.61 7.57
CA TRP A 183 -5.64 40.79 7.03
C TRP A 183 -6.12 42.04 7.77
N THR A 184 -5.18 42.88 8.14
CA THR A 184 -5.46 44.21 8.63
C THR A 184 -5.84 45.12 7.47
N MET A 185 -6.46 46.27 7.77
CA MET A 185 -6.78 47.24 6.74
C MET A 185 -5.55 47.81 6.04
N GLU A 186 -4.41 47.81 6.72
CA GLU A 186 -3.13 48.21 6.16
C GLU A 186 -2.60 47.23 5.14
N GLU A 187 -2.68 45.92 5.46
CA GLU A 187 -2.29 44.85 4.54
C GLU A 187 -3.21 44.77 3.31
N VAL A 188 -4.50 45.04 3.48
CA VAL A 188 -5.44 45.14 2.36
C VAL A 188 -5.04 46.28 1.43
N ARG A 189 -4.76 47.48 1.96
CA ARG A 189 -4.31 48.64 1.16
C ARG A 189 -3.00 48.35 0.44
N GLN A 190 -2.02 47.74 1.14
CA GLN A 190 -0.76 47.37 0.53
C GLN A 190 -0.95 46.37 -0.62
N PHE A 191 -1.88 45.44 -0.48
CA PHE A 191 -2.21 44.49 -1.54
C PHE A 191 -2.86 45.19 -2.74
N GLU A 192 -3.84 46.09 -2.50
CA GLU A 192 -4.53 46.85 -3.54
C GLU A 192 -3.58 47.77 -4.31
N ASP A 193 -2.64 48.42 -3.62
CA ASP A 193 -1.61 49.27 -4.23
C ASP A 193 -0.66 48.45 -5.12
N HIS A 194 -0.32 47.22 -4.71
CA HIS A 194 0.55 46.36 -5.48
C HIS A 194 -0.16 45.61 -6.62
N HIS A 195 -1.46 45.39 -6.47
CA HIS A 195 -2.32 44.68 -7.43
C HIS A 195 -3.51 45.57 -7.83
N PRO A 196 -3.31 46.55 -8.73
CA PRO A 196 -4.42 47.40 -9.18
C PRO A 196 -5.58 46.58 -9.77
N ILE A 197 -6.79 47.13 -9.67
CA ILE A 197 -8.00 46.48 -10.19
C ILE A 197 -7.80 46.10 -11.65
N GLY A 198 -7.99 44.79 -11.96
CA GLY A 198 -7.81 44.22 -13.29
C GLY A 198 -6.42 43.58 -13.54
N SER A 199 -5.46 43.70 -12.61
CA SER A 199 -4.24 42.90 -12.64
C SER A 199 -4.53 41.49 -12.16
N LYS A 200 -3.83 40.46 -12.73
CA LYS A 200 -3.79 39.14 -12.11
C LYS A 200 -2.77 39.16 -10.98
N PRO A 201 -3.14 38.68 -9.76
CA PRO A 201 -2.15 38.49 -8.70
C PRO A 201 -1.16 37.39 -9.07
#